data_0c250fdcffa3abfc76aaf847acf14404
#
_entry.id   0c250fdcffa3abfc76aaf847acf14404
#
_cell.length_a   1.000
_cell.length_b   1.000
_cell.length_c   1.000
_cell.angle_alpha   90.00
_cell.angle_beta   90.00
_cell.angle_gamma   90.00
#
_symmetry.space_group_name_H-M   'P 1'
#
loop_
_entity.id
_entity.type
_entity.pdbx_description
1 polymer ?
#
loop_
_entity_poly.entity_id
_entity_poly.type
_entity_poly.pdbx_seq_one_letter_code
_entity_poly.pdbx_strand_id
1 'polypeptide(L)'
;MEQNKIDKNALFNIGYGLYVITSNDGNKDNGLIVNTVTQVTSNPVRIAVTINKQNYSHDVIKNTGLMNVNTLTTSAPFSVFERYGFHSGRTVDKFKDVSVEHSENGLVVLPNYINSFMSLKVEEYLDFDSHGMFVCSVTEAQVVSKAPTMTYDYYHKNVKPKPTVNKEVKGYVCTVCGWVYEGDELPSDIVCPLCKHGAEDFKKIEEEAPKSEVVSYKGTKTEQNLLAAFAGESQARNKYTYFASVAKKEGYEQIAAIFEATA
;
A
#
# COMPACT_ATOMS: atom_id res chain seq x y z
N MET A 1 0.88 34.47 -10.52
CA MET A 1 1.23 33.05 -10.44
C MET A 1 -0.01 32.34 -9.89
N GLU A 2 -0.72 31.61 -10.72
CA GLU A 2 -1.83 30.77 -10.24
C GLU A 2 -1.25 29.70 -9.31
N GLN A 3 -1.62 29.78 -8.04
CA GLN A 3 -1.30 28.75 -7.06
C GLN A 3 -1.95 27.44 -7.54
N ASN A 4 -1.14 26.41 -7.78
CA ASN A 4 -1.62 25.10 -8.15
C ASN A 4 -2.61 24.62 -7.06
N LYS A 5 -3.90 24.66 -7.37
CA LYS A 5 -4.99 24.34 -6.41
C LYS A 5 -5.03 22.84 -6.02
N ILE A 6 -4.18 22.02 -6.63
CA ILE A 6 -4.15 20.56 -6.42
C ILE A 6 -3.05 20.25 -5.40
N ASP A 7 -3.47 19.92 -4.19
CA ASP A 7 -2.58 19.31 -3.20
C ASP A 7 -2.47 17.80 -3.50
N LYS A 8 -1.34 17.40 -4.05
CA LYS A 8 -1.07 15.98 -4.38
C LYS A 8 -1.15 15.05 -3.17
N ASN A 9 -0.95 15.57 -1.94
CA ASN A 9 -1.06 14.76 -0.72
C ASN A 9 -2.50 14.27 -0.48
N ALA A 10 -3.50 14.98 -0.98
CA ALA A 10 -4.89 14.54 -0.91
C ALA A 10 -5.11 13.17 -1.58
N LEU A 11 -4.32 12.84 -2.62
CA LEU A 11 -4.42 11.58 -3.36
C LEU A 11 -3.95 10.38 -2.52
N PHE A 12 -3.07 10.58 -1.55
CA PHE A 12 -2.64 9.52 -0.63
C PHE A 12 -3.72 9.06 0.34
N ASN A 13 -4.82 9.82 0.47
CA ASN A 13 -5.98 9.44 1.28
C ASN A 13 -6.94 8.49 0.55
N ILE A 14 -6.72 8.22 -0.74
CA ILE A 14 -7.48 7.20 -1.46
C ILE A 14 -7.08 5.83 -0.92
N GLY A 15 -8.06 5.06 -0.43
CA GLY A 15 -7.82 3.72 0.09
C GLY A 15 -7.56 2.72 -1.04
N TYR A 16 -6.40 2.04 -0.98
CA TYR A 16 -6.02 1.01 -1.95
C TYR A 16 -5.62 -0.29 -1.24
N GLY A 17 -5.96 -1.42 -1.86
CA GLY A 17 -5.29 -2.69 -1.62
C GLY A 17 -3.93 -2.75 -2.33
N LEU A 18 -3.20 -3.85 -2.13
CA LEU A 18 -1.99 -4.16 -2.89
C LEU A 18 -2.07 -5.56 -3.49
N TYR A 19 -1.68 -5.66 -4.74
CA TYR A 19 -1.90 -6.84 -5.56
C TYR A 19 -0.67 -7.16 -6.39
N VAL A 20 -0.45 -8.44 -6.67
CA VAL A 20 0.43 -8.86 -7.76
C VAL A 20 -0.42 -9.26 -8.95
N ILE A 21 -0.27 -8.54 -10.05
CA ILE A 21 -0.84 -8.95 -11.33
C ILE A 21 0.13 -9.90 -11.99
N THR A 22 -0.32 -11.09 -12.38
CA THR A 22 0.48 -12.05 -13.14
C THR A 22 -0.02 -12.13 -14.58
N SER A 23 0.90 -12.34 -15.50
CA SER A 23 0.69 -12.44 -16.94
C SER A 23 1.76 -13.33 -17.56
N ASN A 24 1.56 -13.79 -18.80
CA ASN A 24 2.53 -14.58 -19.55
C ASN A 24 2.58 -14.08 -21.00
N ASP A 25 3.77 -13.88 -21.55
CA ASP A 25 3.98 -13.39 -22.92
C ASP A 25 4.05 -14.51 -23.97
N GLY A 26 3.76 -15.73 -23.58
CA GLY A 26 3.90 -16.95 -24.39
C GLY A 26 5.24 -17.66 -24.20
N ASN A 27 6.23 -17.02 -23.55
CA ASN A 27 7.55 -17.59 -23.31
C ASN A 27 7.87 -17.69 -21.80
N LYS A 28 7.46 -16.71 -21.02
CA LYS A 28 7.74 -16.66 -19.59
C LYS A 28 6.62 -16.00 -18.80
N ASP A 29 6.51 -16.40 -17.54
CA ASP A 29 5.66 -15.76 -16.56
C ASP A 29 6.23 -14.41 -16.12
N ASN A 30 5.34 -13.47 -15.84
CA ASN A 30 5.70 -12.16 -15.34
C ASN A 30 4.75 -11.71 -14.24
N GLY A 31 5.24 -10.87 -13.34
CA GLY A 31 4.48 -10.30 -12.23
C GLY A 31 4.73 -8.81 -12.04
N LEU A 32 3.70 -8.09 -11.59
CA LEU A 32 3.71 -6.64 -11.40
C LEU A 32 2.94 -6.27 -10.13
N ILE A 33 3.51 -5.43 -9.26
CA ILE A 33 2.77 -4.82 -8.16
C ILE A 33 1.89 -3.69 -8.68
N VAL A 34 0.62 -3.70 -8.29
CA VAL A 34 -0.33 -2.59 -8.49
C VAL A 34 -1.16 -2.35 -7.23
N ASN A 35 -1.70 -1.14 -7.10
CA ASN A 35 -2.70 -0.76 -6.09
C ASN A 35 -4.05 -0.39 -6.72
N THR A 36 -4.15 -0.40 -8.03
CA THR A 36 -5.27 0.11 -8.84
C THR A 36 -6.17 -1.01 -9.35
N VAL A 37 -6.67 -1.85 -8.44
CA VAL A 37 -7.69 -2.88 -8.73
C VAL A 37 -9.00 -2.48 -8.07
N THR A 38 -10.07 -2.40 -8.85
CA THR A 38 -11.39 -1.97 -8.37
C THR A 38 -12.50 -2.82 -8.98
N GLN A 39 -13.44 -3.29 -8.16
CA GLN A 39 -14.66 -3.88 -8.68
C GLN A 39 -15.55 -2.79 -9.30
N VAL A 40 -15.97 -3.01 -10.55
CA VAL A 40 -16.80 -2.05 -11.29
C VAL A 40 -18.27 -2.41 -11.19
N THR A 41 -18.59 -3.68 -11.36
CA THR A 41 -19.97 -4.20 -11.31
C THR A 41 -20.00 -5.54 -10.58
N SER A 42 -21.18 -5.88 -10.03
CA SER A 42 -21.41 -7.16 -9.34
C SER A 42 -22.23 -8.14 -10.18
N ASN A 43 -22.95 -7.67 -11.17
CA ASN A 43 -23.72 -8.52 -12.10
C ASN A 43 -23.81 -7.87 -13.49
N PRO A 44 -23.06 -8.37 -14.49
CA PRO A 44 -22.00 -9.37 -14.36
C PRO A 44 -20.83 -8.85 -13.51
N VAL A 45 -20.05 -9.75 -12.92
CA VAL A 45 -18.86 -9.36 -12.14
C VAL A 45 -17.79 -8.82 -13.07
N ARG A 46 -17.38 -7.57 -12.85
CA ARG A 46 -16.29 -6.93 -13.59
C ARG A 46 -15.32 -6.23 -12.67
N ILE A 47 -14.04 -6.31 -13.04
CA ILE A 47 -12.91 -5.70 -12.34
C ILE A 47 -12.21 -4.75 -13.31
N ALA A 48 -11.86 -3.54 -12.83
CA ALA A 48 -10.96 -2.64 -13.53
C ALA A 48 -9.57 -2.73 -12.91
N VAL A 49 -8.54 -2.83 -13.77
CA VAL A 49 -7.13 -2.80 -13.38
C VAL A 49 -6.43 -1.72 -14.20
N THR A 50 -5.80 -0.75 -13.52
CA THR A 50 -5.08 0.34 -14.21
C THR A 50 -3.57 0.10 -14.08
N ILE A 51 -2.86 0.12 -15.21
CA ILE A 51 -1.43 -0.21 -15.28
C ILE A 51 -0.69 0.89 -16.05
N ASN A 52 0.45 1.34 -15.49
CA ASN A 52 1.33 2.28 -16.18
C ASN A 52 1.88 1.65 -17.46
N LYS A 53 1.79 2.37 -18.59
CA LYS A 53 2.23 1.91 -19.91
C LYS A 53 3.74 1.63 -20.01
N GLN A 54 4.55 2.18 -19.13
CA GLN A 54 5.99 1.88 -19.08
C GLN A 54 6.27 0.47 -18.55
N ASN A 55 5.31 -0.13 -17.84
CA ASN A 55 5.46 -1.49 -17.31
C ASN A 55 5.34 -2.52 -18.43
N TYR A 56 6.26 -3.48 -18.45
CA TYR A 56 6.24 -4.58 -19.40
C TYR A 56 4.93 -5.36 -19.41
N SER A 57 4.36 -5.60 -18.23
CA SER A 57 3.08 -6.30 -18.09
C SER A 57 1.92 -5.61 -18.79
N HIS A 58 1.96 -4.26 -18.96
CA HIS A 58 0.93 -3.54 -19.68
C HIS A 58 0.80 -4.05 -21.13
N ASP A 59 1.93 -4.13 -21.84
CA ASP A 59 1.94 -4.57 -23.24
C ASP A 59 1.59 -6.05 -23.36
N VAL A 60 2.09 -6.87 -22.45
CA VAL A 60 1.77 -8.31 -22.40
C VAL A 60 0.26 -8.51 -22.24
N ILE A 61 -0.35 -7.85 -21.25
CA ILE A 61 -1.80 -7.98 -21.00
C ILE A 61 -2.63 -7.43 -22.16
N LYS A 62 -2.21 -6.31 -22.75
CA LYS A 62 -2.88 -5.73 -23.90
C LYS A 62 -2.90 -6.68 -25.10
N ASN A 63 -1.82 -7.44 -25.28
CA ASN A 63 -1.68 -8.38 -26.40
C ASN A 63 -2.38 -9.72 -26.13
N THR A 64 -2.32 -10.23 -24.91
CA THR A 64 -2.86 -11.57 -24.57
C THR A 64 -4.32 -11.53 -24.11
N GLY A 65 -4.78 -10.39 -23.59
CA GLY A 65 -6.11 -10.23 -23.02
C GLY A 65 -6.34 -10.94 -21.71
N LEU A 66 -5.27 -11.46 -21.06
CA LEU A 66 -5.38 -12.27 -19.85
C LEU A 66 -4.50 -11.73 -18.73
N MET A 67 -4.99 -11.80 -17.50
CA MET A 67 -4.22 -11.55 -16.28
C MET A 67 -4.84 -12.25 -15.07
N ASN A 68 -4.02 -12.52 -14.05
CA ASN A 68 -4.52 -12.86 -12.72
C ASN A 68 -4.25 -11.71 -11.75
N VAL A 69 -5.15 -11.50 -10.81
CA VAL A 69 -4.99 -10.62 -9.66
C VAL A 69 -4.76 -11.48 -8.43
N ASN A 70 -3.61 -11.34 -7.79
CA ASN A 70 -3.27 -12.02 -6.53
C ASN A 70 -3.32 -10.99 -5.40
N THR A 71 -4.27 -11.12 -4.48
CA THR A 71 -4.48 -10.17 -3.37
C THR A 71 -3.48 -10.43 -2.25
N LEU A 72 -2.55 -9.49 -2.03
CA LEU A 72 -1.51 -9.63 -1.01
C LEU A 72 -2.06 -9.52 0.41
N THR A 73 -1.44 -10.27 1.31
CA THR A 73 -1.71 -10.23 2.76
C THR A 73 -0.70 -9.39 3.52
N THR A 74 -1.06 -8.97 4.73
CA THR A 74 -0.16 -8.21 5.63
C THR A 74 1.10 -8.96 6.04
N SER A 75 1.18 -10.28 5.78
CA SER A 75 2.37 -11.09 6.01
C SER A 75 3.39 -11.04 4.86
N ALA A 76 3.07 -10.42 3.72
CA ALA A 76 3.99 -10.31 2.59
C ALA A 76 5.23 -9.49 2.99
N PRO A 77 6.45 -10.07 2.90
CA PRO A 77 7.68 -9.36 3.22
C PRO A 77 8.06 -8.39 2.10
N PHE A 78 8.97 -7.45 2.39
CA PHE A 78 9.42 -6.46 1.40
C PHE A 78 10.01 -7.09 0.13
N SER A 79 10.63 -8.26 0.22
CA SER A 79 11.19 -8.98 -0.93
C SER A 79 10.16 -9.32 -2.02
N VAL A 80 8.87 -9.44 -1.68
CA VAL A 80 7.78 -9.58 -2.67
C VAL A 80 7.67 -8.31 -3.50
N PHE A 81 7.76 -7.14 -2.86
CA PHE A 81 7.70 -5.84 -3.52
C PHE A 81 8.95 -5.57 -4.35
N GLU A 82 10.13 -5.96 -3.88
CA GLU A 82 11.37 -5.89 -4.68
C GLU A 82 11.25 -6.72 -5.95
N ARG A 83 10.84 -7.99 -5.81
CA ARG A 83 10.75 -8.94 -6.93
C ARG A 83 9.77 -8.46 -8.00
N TYR A 84 8.54 -8.11 -7.61
CA TYR A 84 7.48 -7.81 -8.56
C TYR A 84 7.31 -6.32 -8.86
N GLY A 85 7.83 -5.42 -8.02
CA GLY A 85 7.68 -3.98 -8.16
C GLY A 85 8.90 -3.25 -8.72
N PHE A 86 10.14 -3.66 -8.36
CA PHE A 86 11.34 -2.88 -8.68
C PHE A 86 12.18 -3.45 -9.85
N HIS A 87 11.83 -4.61 -10.35
CA HIS A 87 12.50 -5.22 -11.49
C HIS A 87 11.57 -5.24 -12.71
N SER A 88 12.14 -5.04 -13.91
CA SER A 88 11.39 -5.19 -15.14
C SER A 88 11.38 -6.65 -15.60
N GLY A 89 10.20 -7.18 -15.97
CA GLY A 89 10.08 -8.49 -16.61
C GLY A 89 10.74 -8.57 -18.00
N ARG A 90 11.14 -7.42 -18.60
CA ARG A 90 11.94 -7.42 -19.84
C ARG A 90 13.33 -8.01 -19.62
N THR A 91 13.93 -7.75 -18.46
CA THR A 91 15.35 -8.06 -18.16
C THR A 91 15.52 -9.15 -17.11
N VAL A 92 14.51 -9.40 -16.29
CA VAL A 92 14.57 -10.35 -15.18
C VAL A 92 13.43 -11.37 -15.29
N ASP A 93 13.75 -12.63 -15.11
CA ASP A 93 12.76 -13.67 -14.86
C ASP A 93 12.35 -13.62 -13.38
N LYS A 94 11.15 -13.12 -13.12
CA LYS A 94 10.64 -12.93 -11.76
C LYS A 94 10.15 -14.21 -11.09
N PHE A 95 10.00 -15.30 -11.86
CA PHE A 95 9.56 -16.59 -11.35
C PHE A 95 10.66 -17.66 -11.38
N LYS A 96 11.87 -17.26 -11.79
CA LYS A 96 13.03 -18.14 -11.69
C LYS A 96 13.18 -18.64 -10.24
N ASP A 97 13.36 -19.93 -10.08
CA ASP A 97 13.54 -20.61 -8.79
C ASP A 97 12.31 -20.50 -7.83
N VAL A 98 11.12 -20.24 -8.38
CA VAL A 98 9.86 -20.25 -7.63
C VAL A 98 9.00 -21.40 -8.14
N SER A 99 8.59 -22.30 -7.24
CA SER A 99 7.55 -23.28 -7.57
C SER A 99 6.20 -22.54 -7.66
N VAL A 100 5.56 -22.61 -8.81
CA VAL A 100 4.30 -21.88 -9.08
C VAL A 100 3.18 -22.86 -9.41
N GLU A 101 1.97 -22.45 -9.08
CA GLU A 101 0.72 -23.06 -9.53
C GLU A 101 0.10 -22.15 -10.58
N HIS A 102 -0.71 -22.73 -11.46
CA HIS A 102 -1.41 -21.98 -12.51
C HIS A 102 -2.92 -22.17 -12.33
N SER A 103 -3.65 -21.09 -12.55
CA SER A 103 -5.11 -21.07 -12.62
C SER A 103 -5.61 -21.63 -13.95
N GLU A 104 -6.93 -21.74 -14.12
CA GLU A 104 -7.56 -22.29 -15.33
C GLU A 104 -7.16 -21.54 -16.62
N ASN A 105 -6.84 -20.24 -16.55
CA ASN A 105 -6.35 -19.47 -17.70
C ASN A 105 -4.86 -19.65 -18.01
N GLY A 106 -4.17 -20.54 -17.28
CA GLY A 106 -2.75 -20.87 -17.47
C GLY A 106 -1.77 -19.86 -16.88
N LEU A 107 -2.23 -18.85 -16.12
CA LEU A 107 -1.37 -17.85 -15.51
C LEU A 107 -1.06 -18.20 -14.06
N VAL A 108 0.09 -17.73 -13.58
CA VAL A 108 0.59 -18.01 -12.23
C VAL A 108 -0.36 -17.48 -11.16
N VAL A 109 -0.67 -18.34 -10.19
CA VAL A 109 -1.17 -18.00 -8.86
C VAL A 109 0.01 -18.01 -7.89
N LEU A 110 0.19 -16.93 -7.13
CA LEU A 110 1.29 -16.87 -6.17
C LEU A 110 1.11 -17.93 -5.08
N PRO A 111 2.15 -18.72 -4.75
CA PRO A 111 2.05 -19.81 -3.78
C PRO A 111 1.94 -19.32 -2.33
N ASN A 112 2.36 -18.06 -2.06
CA ASN A 112 2.45 -17.52 -0.71
C ASN A 112 1.99 -16.06 -0.66
N TYR A 113 1.66 -15.61 0.56
CA TYR A 113 1.37 -14.21 0.90
C TYR A 113 0.14 -13.63 0.23
N ILE A 114 -0.79 -14.48 -0.23
CA ILE A 114 -2.08 -14.08 -0.78
C ILE A 114 -3.24 -14.63 0.05
N ASN A 115 -4.37 -13.94 0.01
CA ASN A 115 -5.61 -14.45 0.60
C ASN A 115 -6.66 -14.85 -0.44
N SER A 116 -6.52 -14.34 -1.66
CA SER A 116 -7.39 -14.67 -2.78
C SER A 116 -6.68 -14.43 -4.11
N PHE A 117 -7.17 -15.08 -5.16
CA PHE A 117 -6.82 -14.72 -6.52
C PHE A 117 -8.08 -14.65 -7.41
N MET A 118 -7.95 -13.94 -8.53
CA MET A 118 -8.97 -13.83 -9.57
C MET A 118 -8.31 -13.95 -10.93
N SER A 119 -8.84 -14.82 -11.78
CA SER A 119 -8.47 -14.90 -13.20
C SER A 119 -9.35 -13.97 -14.00
N LEU A 120 -8.73 -13.10 -14.78
CA LEU A 120 -9.40 -12.03 -15.51
C LEU A 120 -9.17 -12.16 -17.03
N LYS A 121 -10.24 -11.91 -17.79
CA LYS A 121 -10.20 -11.74 -19.24
C LYS A 121 -10.56 -10.30 -19.57
N VAL A 122 -9.71 -9.62 -20.34
CA VAL A 122 -9.91 -8.24 -20.77
C VAL A 122 -11.09 -8.18 -21.77
N GLU A 123 -12.07 -7.33 -21.46
CA GLU A 123 -13.21 -7.04 -22.33
C GLU A 123 -13.07 -5.68 -23.01
N GLU A 124 -12.47 -4.69 -22.31
CA GLU A 124 -12.33 -3.34 -22.82
C GLU A 124 -11.01 -2.73 -22.30
N TYR A 125 -10.39 -1.90 -23.13
CA TYR A 125 -9.18 -1.14 -22.79
C TYR A 125 -9.44 0.35 -22.98
N LEU A 126 -9.17 1.14 -21.94
CA LEU A 126 -9.25 2.60 -21.95
C LEU A 126 -7.85 3.19 -21.83
N ASP A 127 -7.53 4.12 -22.71
CA ASP A 127 -6.24 4.79 -22.72
C ASP A 127 -6.29 6.11 -21.93
N PHE A 128 -5.38 6.27 -20.97
CA PHE A 128 -5.23 7.48 -20.15
C PHE A 128 -3.76 7.92 -20.16
N ASP A 129 -3.33 8.52 -21.25
CA ASP A 129 -1.96 9.05 -21.43
C ASP A 129 -0.83 8.16 -20.88
N SER A 130 -0.55 8.25 -19.59
CA SER A 130 0.51 7.48 -18.91
C SER A 130 0.10 6.07 -18.49
N HIS A 131 -1.19 5.78 -18.41
CA HIS A 131 -1.75 4.51 -17.92
C HIS A 131 -2.78 3.96 -18.87
N GLY A 132 -2.96 2.64 -18.87
CA GLY A 132 -4.09 1.94 -19.49
C GLY A 132 -4.96 1.30 -18.42
N MET A 133 -6.27 1.44 -18.55
CA MET A 133 -7.24 0.74 -17.71
C MET A 133 -7.84 -0.43 -18.50
N PHE A 134 -7.76 -1.60 -17.93
CA PHE A 134 -8.33 -2.84 -18.44
C PHE A 134 -9.60 -3.16 -17.66
N VAL A 135 -10.74 -3.14 -18.34
CA VAL A 135 -12.02 -3.60 -17.77
C VAL A 135 -12.17 -5.07 -18.13
N CYS A 136 -12.30 -5.92 -17.13
CA CYS A 136 -12.19 -7.35 -17.28
C CYS A 136 -13.42 -8.07 -16.72
N SER A 137 -13.82 -9.16 -17.36
CA SER A 137 -14.66 -10.19 -16.75
C SER A 137 -13.83 -11.08 -15.83
N VAL A 138 -14.46 -11.59 -14.78
CA VAL A 138 -13.86 -12.57 -13.85
C VAL A 138 -14.24 -13.96 -14.32
N THR A 139 -13.26 -14.77 -14.68
CA THR A 139 -13.47 -16.15 -15.17
C THR A 139 -13.31 -17.18 -14.07
N GLU A 140 -12.50 -16.88 -13.07
CA GLU A 140 -12.26 -17.70 -11.89
C GLU A 140 -11.96 -16.79 -10.68
N ALA A 141 -12.40 -17.15 -9.49
CA ALA A 141 -12.05 -16.45 -8.26
C ALA A 141 -12.08 -17.42 -7.06
N GLN A 142 -11.03 -17.38 -6.24
CA GLN A 142 -10.90 -18.25 -5.08
C GLN A 142 -10.34 -17.50 -3.87
N VAL A 143 -10.87 -17.83 -2.70
CA VAL A 143 -10.28 -17.43 -1.40
C VAL A 143 -9.35 -18.57 -0.96
N VAL A 144 -8.07 -18.26 -0.81
CA VAL A 144 -7.02 -19.24 -0.45
C VAL A 144 -6.61 -19.15 1.02
N SER A 145 -6.85 -18.01 1.66
CA SER A 145 -6.60 -17.85 3.11
C SER A 145 -7.50 -16.81 3.74
N LYS A 146 -7.56 -16.81 5.09
CA LYS A 146 -8.28 -15.79 5.88
C LYS A 146 -7.35 -14.67 6.39
N ALA A 147 -6.11 -14.62 5.92
CA ALA A 147 -5.16 -13.59 6.34
C ALA A 147 -5.63 -12.18 5.91
N PRO A 148 -5.37 -11.14 6.71
CA PRO A 148 -5.78 -9.78 6.38
C PRO A 148 -5.16 -9.29 5.07
N THR A 149 -5.94 -8.59 4.25
CA THR A 149 -5.47 -7.97 3.01
C THR A 149 -4.49 -6.84 3.31
N MET A 150 -3.41 -6.78 2.55
CA MET A 150 -2.45 -5.67 2.59
C MET A 150 -3.08 -4.43 1.97
N THR A 151 -3.12 -3.34 2.71
CA THR A 151 -3.45 -2.01 2.18
C THR A 151 -2.18 -1.24 1.83
N TYR A 152 -2.30 -0.26 0.94
CA TYR A 152 -1.20 0.63 0.58
C TYR A 152 -0.66 1.40 1.80
N ASP A 153 -1.56 1.86 2.67
CA ASP A 153 -1.20 2.50 3.94
C ASP A 153 -0.43 1.56 4.89
N TYR A 154 -0.90 0.31 5.04
CA TYR A 154 -0.20 -0.68 5.85
C TYR A 154 1.22 -0.96 5.33
N TYR A 155 1.37 -1.10 4.01
CA TYR A 155 2.67 -1.30 3.37
C TYR A 155 3.63 -0.15 3.71
N HIS A 156 3.20 1.10 3.55
CA HIS A 156 4.03 2.27 3.84
C HIS A 156 4.44 2.38 5.30
N LYS A 157 3.55 2.00 6.23
CA LYS A 157 3.81 2.09 7.68
C LYS A 157 4.67 0.95 8.21
N ASN A 158 4.49 -0.28 7.69
CA ASN A 158 4.97 -1.49 8.34
C ASN A 158 5.93 -2.34 7.50
N VAL A 159 5.88 -2.28 6.17
CA VAL A 159 6.63 -3.18 5.29
C VAL A 159 7.72 -2.46 4.53
N LYS A 160 7.42 -1.28 3.99
CA LYS A 160 8.39 -0.47 3.25
C LYS A 160 9.56 -0.11 4.16
N PRO A 161 10.82 -0.42 3.76
CA PRO A 161 11.98 0.00 4.51
C PRO A 161 11.95 1.52 4.70
N LYS A 162 12.08 1.95 5.94
CA LYS A 162 12.34 3.36 6.20
C LYS A 162 13.74 3.65 5.72
N PRO A 163 13.98 4.77 5.00
CA PRO A 163 15.33 5.15 4.65
C PRO A 163 16.16 5.17 5.94
N THR A 164 17.13 4.28 6.06
CA THR A 164 18.17 4.40 7.07
C THR A 164 19.08 5.52 6.60
N VAL A 165 18.65 6.76 6.88
CA VAL A 165 19.50 7.91 6.69
C VAL A 165 20.59 7.75 7.75
N ASN A 166 21.72 7.18 7.36
CA ASN A 166 22.94 7.30 8.15
C ASN A 166 23.17 8.80 8.31
N LYS A 167 23.26 9.31 9.54
CA LYS A 167 23.37 10.74 9.86
C LYS A 167 24.55 11.46 9.18
N GLU A 168 25.37 10.72 8.46
CA GLU A 168 26.55 11.20 7.75
C GLU A 168 26.37 11.29 6.21
N VAL A 169 25.25 10.76 5.67
CA VAL A 169 25.03 10.78 4.20
C VAL A 169 24.27 12.03 3.80
N LYS A 170 25.00 12.94 3.12
CA LYS A 170 24.39 14.09 2.42
C LYS A 170 23.90 13.62 1.06
N GLY A 171 22.71 14.07 0.64
CA GLY A 171 22.19 13.69 -0.66
C GLY A 171 20.68 13.78 -0.77
N TYR A 172 20.11 12.93 -1.61
CA TYR A 172 18.69 12.89 -1.90
C TYR A 172 18.16 11.45 -1.81
N VAL A 173 17.00 11.25 -1.22
CA VAL A 173 16.36 9.95 -1.09
C VAL A 173 15.18 9.85 -2.06
N CYS A 174 15.13 8.78 -2.82
CA CYS A 174 13.95 8.45 -3.62
C CYS A 174 12.78 8.09 -2.68
N THR A 175 11.71 8.86 -2.73
CA THR A 175 10.55 8.67 -1.85
C THR A 175 9.76 7.40 -2.17
N VAL A 176 9.96 6.85 -3.37
CA VAL A 176 9.28 5.64 -3.83
C VAL A 176 9.93 4.37 -3.31
N CYS A 177 11.27 4.22 -3.43
CA CYS A 177 11.96 2.98 -3.07
C CYS A 177 12.98 3.11 -1.93
N GLY A 178 13.30 4.35 -1.50
CA GLY A 178 14.30 4.61 -0.44
C GLY A 178 15.75 4.61 -0.92
N TRP A 179 16.04 4.45 -2.22
CA TRP A 179 17.38 4.57 -2.74
C TRP A 179 17.94 5.99 -2.52
N VAL A 180 19.20 6.08 -2.11
CA VAL A 180 19.87 7.34 -1.81
C VAL A 180 20.83 7.70 -2.93
N TYR A 181 20.71 8.91 -3.45
CA TYR A 181 21.69 9.55 -4.32
C TYR A 181 22.63 10.41 -3.46
N GLU A 182 23.90 10.07 -3.45
CA GLU A 182 24.95 10.79 -2.71
C GLU A 182 25.50 11.93 -3.58
N GLY A 183 25.03 13.15 -3.37
CA GLY A 183 25.47 14.33 -4.09
C GLY A 183 24.89 15.62 -3.49
N ASP A 184 25.58 16.73 -3.65
CA ASP A 184 25.17 18.04 -3.12
C ASP A 184 23.97 18.62 -3.88
N GLU A 185 23.85 18.32 -5.17
CA GLU A 185 22.76 18.73 -6.05
C GLU A 185 22.17 17.53 -6.79
N LEU A 186 20.84 17.51 -6.92
CA LEU A 186 20.12 16.47 -7.65
C LEU A 186 20.12 16.80 -9.15
N PRO A 187 20.68 15.96 -10.03
CA PRO A 187 20.56 16.15 -11.47
C PRO A 187 19.08 16.18 -11.90
N SER A 188 18.73 17.12 -12.79
CA SER A 188 17.36 17.27 -13.26
C SER A 188 16.86 16.07 -14.10
N ASP A 189 17.79 15.31 -14.67
CA ASP A 189 17.57 14.13 -15.50
C ASP A 189 17.79 12.81 -14.75
N ILE A 190 17.97 12.87 -13.42
CA ILE A 190 18.17 11.66 -12.61
C ILE A 190 17.01 10.70 -12.76
N VAL A 191 17.34 9.44 -12.94
CA VAL A 191 16.40 8.33 -12.91
C VAL A 191 16.85 7.36 -11.82
N CYS A 192 15.98 7.08 -10.87
CA CYS A 192 16.26 6.13 -9.81
C CYS A 192 16.67 4.76 -10.41
N PRO A 193 17.86 4.21 -10.09
CA PRO A 193 18.31 2.95 -10.68
C PRO A 193 17.44 1.75 -10.28
N LEU A 194 16.74 1.84 -9.13
CA LEU A 194 15.90 0.76 -8.63
C LEU A 194 14.47 0.81 -9.18
N CYS A 195 13.78 1.94 -9.01
CA CYS A 195 12.35 2.04 -9.35
C CYS A 195 12.05 2.88 -10.60
N LYS A 196 13.09 3.46 -11.24
CA LYS A 196 13.00 4.22 -12.50
C LYS A 196 12.17 5.51 -12.42
N HIS A 197 11.91 6.04 -11.24
CA HIS A 197 11.26 7.32 -11.03
C HIS A 197 12.25 8.48 -11.23
N GLY A 198 11.73 9.62 -11.67
CA GLY A 198 12.54 10.82 -11.99
C GLY A 198 12.85 11.70 -10.78
N ALA A 199 13.45 12.86 -11.05
CA ALA A 199 13.88 13.82 -10.04
C ALA A 199 12.75 14.30 -9.12
N GLU A 200 11.52 14.35 -9.62
CA GLU A 200 10.31 14.75 -8.88
C GLU A 200 10.00 13.89 -7.66
N ASP A 201 10.49 12.66 -7.67
CA ASP A 201 10.28 11.69 -6.58
C ASP A 201 11.46 11.63 -5.60
N PHE A 202 12.41 12.56 -5.70
CA PHE A 202 13.51 12.66 -4.76
C PHE A 202 13.30 13.81 -3.77
N LYS A 203 13.68 13.56 -2.52
CA LYS A 203 13.73 14.58 -1.47
C LYS A 203 15.14 14.70 -0.94
N LYS A 204 15.58 15.95 -0.72
CA LYS A 204 16.86 16.23 -0.05
C LYS A 204 16.81 15.63 1.36
N ILE A 205 17.88 14.93 1.73
CA ILE A 205 18.09 14.48 3.09
C ILE A 205 18.47 15.73 3.88
N GLU A 206 17.49 16.32 4.58
CA GLU A 206 17.75 17.43 5.49
C GLU A 206 18.48 16.87 6.72
N GLU A 207 19.54 17.55 7.15
CA GLU A 207 20.08 17.32 8.50
C GLU A 207 18.90 17.62 9.45
N GLU A 208 18.31 16.58 10.07
CA GLU A 208 17.37 16.85 11.16
C GLU A 208 18.09 17.77 12.13
N ALA A 209 17.53 18.96 12.33
CA ALA A 209 17.94 19.81 13.43
C ALA A 209 17.99 18.91 14.68
N PRO A 210 19.02 19.01 15.52
CA PRO A 210 19.20 18.11 16.65
C PRO A 210 17.85 17.95 17.33
N LYS A 211 17.35 16.71 17.41
CA LYS A 211 16.08 16.41 18.09
C LYS A 211 16.19 17.14 19.42
N SER A 212 15.32 18.12 19.62
CA SER A 212 15.22 18.80 20.90
C SER A 212 15.36 17.72 21.97
N GLU A 213 16.34 17.86 22.83
CA GLU A 213 16.57 16.94 23.96
C GLU A 213 15.20 16.52 24.47
N VAL A 214 14.97 15.22 24.60
CA VAL A 214 13.72 14.73 25.18
C VAL A 214 13.61 15.44 26.50
N VAL A 215 12.79 16.49 26.53
CA VAL A 215 12.60 17.31 27.73
C VAL A 215 11.97 16.34 28.72
N SER A 216 12.79 15.86 29.66
CA SER A 216 12.27 15.04 30.73
C SER A 216 11.40 15.93 31.60
N TYR A 217 10.11 15.73 31.53
CA TYR A 217 9.16 16.43 32.39
C TYR A 217 9.16 15.92 33.82
N LYS A 218 10.04 14.93 34.15
CA LYS A 218 10.13 14.31 35.48
C LYS A 218 10.41 15.35 36.56
N GLY A 219 9.54 15.41 37.56
CA GLY A 219 9.62 16.35 38.69
C GLY A 219 9.05 17.76 38.37
N THR A 220 8.56 18.00 37.17
CA THR A 220 8.02 19.31 36.77
C THR A 220 6.51 19.44 37.09
N LYS A 221 6.03 20.69 37.11
CA LYS A 221 4.59 20.98 37.18
C LYS A 221 3.83 20.43 35.98
N THR A 222 4.46 20.34 34.82
CA THR A 222 3.90 19.76 33.60
C THR A 222 3.65 18.26 33.82
N GLU A 223 4.57 17.50 34.38
CA GLU A 223 4.34 16.10 34.71
C GLU A 223 3.16 15.92 35.66
N GLN A 224 3.10 16.74 36.72
CA GLN A 224 2.00 16.69 37.70
C GLN A 224 0.63 16.97 37.01
N ASN A 225 0.58 17.96 36.12
CA ASN A 225 -0.64 18.28 35.36
C ASN A 225 -1.03 17.15 34.41
N LEU A 226 -0.07 16.53 33.70
CA LEU A 226 -0.33 15.39 32.82
C LEU A 226 -0.83 14.17 33.60
N LEU A 227 -0.24 13.87 34.75
CA LEU A 227 -0.69 12.79 35.62
C LEU A 227 -2.10 13.05 36.19
N ALA A 228 -2.39 14.28 36.58
CA ALA A 228 -3.72 14.67 37.04
C ALA A 228 -4.78 14.54 35.92
N ALA A 229 -4.46 14.99 34.71
CA ALA A 229 -5.34 14.84 33.53
C ALA A 229 -5.58 13.37 33.23
N PHE A 230 -4.53 12.53 33.17
CA PHE A 230 -4.62 11.11 32.96
C PHE A 230 -5.48 10.39 34.01
N ALA A 231 -5.28 10.75 35.29
CA ALA A 231 -6.10 10.20 36.37
C ALA A 231 -7.56 10.60 36.25
N GLY A 232 -7.85 11.86 35.87
CA GLY A 232 -9.21 12.37 35.64
C GLY A 232 -9.91 11.61 34.51
N GLU A 233 -9.27 11.46 33.36
CA GLU A 233 -9.80 10.73 32.21
C GLU A 233 -10.03 9.24 32.54
N SER A 234 -9.07 8.60 33.22
CA SER A 234 -9.21 7.21 33.64
C SER A 234 -10.37 7.00 34.61
N GLN A 235 -10.59 7.94 35.55
CA GLN A 235 -11.74 7.87 36.45
C GLN A 235 -13.07 8.12 35.74
N ALA A 236 -13.11 9.06 34.79
CA ALA A 236 -14.30 9.34 34.00
C ALA A 236 -14.70 8.11 33.18
N ARG A 237 -13.74 7.51 32.49
CA ARG A 237 -13.97 6.28 31.71
C ARG A 237 -14.54 5.14 32.57
N ASN A 238 -13.95 4.90 33.73
CA ASN A 238 -14.44 3.86 34.63
C ASN A 238 -15.86 4.14 35.14
N LYS A 239 -16.21 5.40 35.41
CA LYS A 239 -17.56 5.78 35.80
C LYS A 239 -18.55 5.56 34.66
N TYR A 240 -18.20 5.94 33.44
CA TYR A 240 -19.09 5.74 32.28
C TYR A 240 -19.33 4.26 32.01
N THR A 241 -18.29 3.42 32.05
CA THR A 241 -18.43 1.96 31.93
C THR A 241 -19.34 1.38 33.01
N TYR A 242 -19.20 1.84 34.26
CA TYR A 242 -20.06 1.42 35.37
C TYR A 242 -21.51 1.84 35.13
N PHE A 243 -21.77 3.10 34.79
CA PHE A 243 -23.12 3.61 34.53
C PHE A 243 -23.77 2.94 33.32
N ALA A 244 -23.02 2.64 32.27
CA ALA A 244 -23.51 1.85 31.14
C ALA A 244 -24.00 0.46 31.61
N SER A 245 -23.21 -0.20 32.45
CA SER A 245 -23.58 -1.51 33.01
C SER A 245 -24.85 -1.45 33.88
N VAL A 246 -24.99 -0.41 34.71
CA VAL A 246 -26.19 -0.22 35.54
C VAL A 246 -27.41 0.06 34.66
N ALA A 247 -27.28 0.99 33.69
CA ALA A 247 -28.37 1.33 32.78
C ALA A 247 -28.88 0.11 31.99
N LYS A 248 -27.96 -0.76 31.51
CA LYS A 248 -28.37 -2.03 30.87
C LYS A 248 -29.17 -2.94 31.80
N LYS A 249 -28.74 -3.10 33.03
CA LYS A 249 -29.44 -3.93 34.02
C LYS A 249 -30.86 -3.41 34.35
N GLU A 250 -31.04 -2.10 34.28
CA GLU A 250 -32.31 -1.42 34.54
C GLU A 250 -33.18 -1.28 33.29
N GLY A 251 -32.72 -1.77 32.12
CA GLY A 251 -33.45 -1.74 30.84
C GLY A 251 -33.39 -0.42 30.07
N TYR A 252 -32.46 0.50 30.43
CA TYR A 252 -32.26 1.77 29.75
C TYR A 252 -31.21 1.66 28.65
N GLU A 253 -31.48 0.90 27.59
CA GLU A 253 -30.52 0.58 26.52
C GLU A 253 -29.95 1.82 25.82
N GLN A 254 -30.76 2.86 25.57
CA GLN A 254 -30.28 4.08 24.93
C GLN A 254 -29.30 4.86 25.81
N ILE A 255 -29.58 4.91 27.12
CA ILE A 255 -28.70 5.58 28.10
C ILE A 255 -27.39 4.78 28.23
N ALA A 256 -27.46 3.47 28.24
CA ALA A 256 -26.28 2.60 28.26
C ALA A 256 -25.38 2.86 27.03
N ALA A 257 -25.97 2.92 25.83
CA ALA A 257 -25.23 3.19 24.60
C ALA A 257 -24.51 4.55 24.60
N ILE A 258 -25.14 5.59 25.19
CA ILE A 258 -24.50 6.93 25.33
C ILE A 258 -23.28 6.83 26.24
N PHE A 259 -23.38 6.16 27.38
CA PHE A 259 -22.27 5.96 28.30
C PHE A 259 -21.14 5.13 27.71
N GLU A 260 -21.46 4.07 26.93
CA GLU A 260 -20.46 3.26 26.23
C GLU A 260 -19.73 4.04 25.15
N ALA A 261 -20.43 4.92 24.41
CA ALA A 261 -19.82 5.76 23.39
C ALA A 261 -18.94 6.89 23.96
N THR A 262 -19.10 7.21 25.26
CA THR A 262 -18.35 8.28 25.95
C THR A 262 -17.16 7.71 26.76
N ALA A 263 -17.13 6.41 27.01
CA ALA A 263 -16.07 5.70 27.74
C ALA A 263 -14.88 5.29 26.85
#